data_c01256baf7dc1c022dc577680d9a2fc5
#
_entry.id   c01256baf7dc1c022dc577680d9a2fc5
#
_cell.length_a   1.000
_cell.length_b   1.000
_cell.length_c   1.000
_cell.angle_alpha   90.00
_cell.angle_beta   90.00
_cell.angle_gamma   90.00
#
_symmetry.space_group_name_H-M   'P 1'
#
loop_
_entity.id
_entity.type
_entity.pdbx_description
1 polymer ?
#
loop_
_entity_poly.entity_id
_entity_poly.type
_entity_poly.pdbx_seq_one_letter_code
_entity_poly.pdbx_strand_id
1 'polypeptide(L)'
;ASEVVAGALQDNDRAWILGQRSFGKGLVQQQMPLGTKEAVRLTTARYYTPTGRSIQRAYDKGNEAYYDEVQERYQTGEIADATKIPQNDSLAFTTPKGRVVYGGGGIVPDIYVANTASLDEEWSSYLLRSNLINHFVFRELDQRRKDFEDLDREAFITSALAEKERWITALKQYIKEQGVPLQLENEELAITAIHSYLGLQLFDEAAHLKILHRQDEFIKKALQELKEKPLD
;
A
#
# COMPACT_ATOMS: atom_id res chain seq x y z
N ALA A 1 -10.18 11.78 0.81
CA ALA A 1 -10.68 11.66 2.19
C ALA A 1 -9.57 11.18 3.14
N SER A 2 -8.82 10.15 2.78
CA SER A 2 -7.78 9.56 3.65
C SER A 2 -6.72 10.59 4.09
N GLU A 3 -6.22 11.42 3.18
CA GLU A 3 -5.25 12.47 3.51
C GLU A 3 -5.81 13.55 4.46
N VAL A 4 -7.10 13.83 4.36
CA VAL A 4 -7.75 14.80 5.30
C VAL A 4 -7.77 14.23 6.71
N VAL A 5 -8.11 12.95 6.85
CA VAL A 5 -8.11 12.26 8.15
C VAL A 5 -6.69 12.14 8.69
N ALA A 6 -5.74 11.68 7.87
CA ALA A 6 -4.34 11.55 8.27
C ALA A 6 -3.75 12.89 8.71
N GLY A 7 -3.97 13.96 7.93
CA GLY A 7 -3.53 15.32 8.28
C GLY A 7 -4.16 15.84 9.56
N ALA A 8 -5.46 15.59 9.77
CA ALA A 8 -6.14 15.98 10.99
C ALA A 8 -5.57 15.28 12.24
N LEU A 9 -5.27 13.99 12.12
CA LEU A 9 -4.69 13.21 13.22
C LEU A 9 -3.24 13.63 13.50
N GLN A 10 -2.44 13.84 12.46
CA GLN A 10 -1.07 14.28 12.59
C GLN A 10 -0.99 15.66 13.24
N ASP A 11 -1.76 16.63 12.74
CA ASP A 11 -1.74 18.00 13.19
C ASP A 11 -2.27 18.20 14.62
N ASN A 12 -3.16 17.31 15.08
CA ASN A 12 -3.64 17.30 16.46
C ASN A 12 -2.79 16.43 17.40
N ASP A 13 -1.65 15.93 16.95
CA ASP A 13 -0.78 15.04 17.73
C ASP A 13 -1.48 13.79 18.28
N ARG A 14 -2.48 13.27 17.53
CA ARG A 14 -3.31 12.11 17.91
C ARG A 14 -2.82 10.81 17.27
N ALA A 15 -2.00 10.90 16.24
CA ALA A 15 -1.41 9.76 15.58
C ALA A 15 -0.03 10.09 15.00
N TRP A 16 0.74 9.04 14.77
CA TRP A 16 1.95 9.07 13.96
C TRP A 16 1.60 8.59 12.57
N ILE A 17 2.02 9.33 11.56
CA ILE A 17 1.87 8.93 10.17
C ILE A 17 3.13 8.17 9.78
N LEU A 18 2.94 6.93 9.36
CA LEU A 18 4.01 6.04 8.97
C LEU A 18 3.89 5.66 7.49
N GLY A 19 4.99 5.69 6.79
CA GLY A 19 5.02 5.31 5.38
C GLY A 19 5.81 6.27 4.50
N GLN A 20 5.24 6.60 3.36
CA GLN A 20 5.80 7.53 2.38
C GLN A 20 4.97 8.81 2.29
N ARG A 21 5.52 9.84 1.64
CA ARG A 21 4.78 11.08 1.38
C ARG A 21 3.52 10.78 0.55
N SER A 22 2.39 11.28 1.02
CA SER A 22 1.10 11.03 0.37
C SER A 22 0.94 11.81 -0.95
N PHE A 23 -0.12 11.55 -1.69
CA PHE A 23 -0.33 12.10 -3.04
C PHE A 23 -0.43 13.63 -3.07
N GLY A 24 -1.11 14.25 -2.10
CA GLY A 24 -1.30 15.69 -2.04
C GLY A 24 -2.54 16.20 -2.76
N LYS A 25 -3.69 15.53 -2.59
CA LYS A 25 -4.98 16.02 -3.09
C LYS A 25 -5.85 16.56 -1.96
N GLY A 26 -5.82 17.88 -1.79
CA GLY A 26 -6.57 18.61 -0.77
C GLY A 26 -7.67 19.53 -1.34
N LEU A 27 -8.35 19.11 -2.41
CA LEU A 27 -9.38 19.91 -3.07
C LEU A 27 -10.79 19.44 -2.71
N VAL A 28 -11.69 20.37 -2.48
CA VAL A 28 -13.13 20.14 -2.43
C VAL A 28 -13.71 20.32 -3.83
N GLN A 29 -14.36 19.28 -4.34
CA GLN A 29 -15.00 19.30 -5.64
C GLN A 29 -16.51 19.08 -5.49
N GLN A 30 -17.29 19.88 -6.19
CA GLN A 30 -18.76 19.73 -6.28
C GLN A 30 -19.17 19.35 -7.69
N GLN A 31 -20.12 18.44 -7.78
CA GLN A 31 -20.72 18.07 -9.04
C GLN A 31 -22.00 18.88 -9.22
N MET A 32 -22.07 19.64 -10.31
CA MET A 32 -23.20 20.46 -10.69
C MET A 32 -23.88 19.87 -11.91
N PRO A 33 -25.16 19.48 -11.85
CA PRO A 33 -25.88 19.00 -13.00
C PRO A 33 -26.07 20.13 -14.03
N LEU A 34 -25.84 19.85 -15.31
CA LEU A 34 -26.06 20.76 -16.44
C LEU A 34 -27.34 20.42 -17.20
N GLY A 35 -27.99 19.30 -16.88
CA GLY A 35 -29.17 18.79 -17.50
C GLY A 35 -29.59 17.46 -16.89
N THR A 36 -30.34 16.66 -17.61
CA THR A 36 -30.86 15.37 -17.13
C THR A 36 -29.81 14.26 -17.14
N LYS A 37 -28.74 14.38 -17.93
CA LYS A 37 -27.70 13.36 -18.13
C LYS A 37 -26.26 13.88 -18.04
N GLU A 38 -26.09 15.19 -17.91
CA GLU A 38 -24.79 15.85 -17.94
C GLU A 38 -24.50 16.55 -16.63
N ALA A 39 -23.24 16.54 -16.21
CA ALA A 39 -22.80 17.25 -15.03
C ALA A 39 -21.36 17.72 -15.19
N VAL A 40 -21.02 18.84 -14.59
CA VAL A 40 -19.66 19.35 -14.46
C VAL A 40 -19.17 19.17 -13.02
N ARG A 41 -17.91 18.80 -12.85
CA ARG A 41 -17.27 18.73 -11.53
C ARG A 41 -16.29 19.88 -11.42
N LEU A 42 -16.55 20.79 -10.49
CA LEU A 42 -15.74 21.99 -10.25
C LEU A 42 -15.06 21.94 -8.88
N THR A 43 -13.84 22.43 -8.82
CA THR A 43 -13.15 22.71 -7.54
C THR A 43 -13.70 23.98 -6.96
N THR A 44 -14.23 23.94 -5.74
CA THR A 44 -14.89 25.07 -5.06
C THR A 44 -14.10 25.55 -3.84
N ALA A 45 -13.26 24.69 -3.23
CA ALA A 45 -12.48 25.03 -2.05
C ALA A 45 -11.24 24.13 -1.91
N ARG A 46 -10.39 24.47 -0.91
CA ARG A 46 -9.26 23.64 -0.46
C ARG A 46 -9.50 23.19 0.96
N TYR A 47 -9.02 21.98 1.29
CA TYR A 47 -8.90 21.53 2.66
C TYR A 47 -7.67 22.14 3.33
N TYR A 48 -7.86 22.60 4.56
CA TYR A 48 -6.79 22.98 5.47
C TYR A 48 -6.87 22.09 6.70
N THR A 49 -5.72 21.62 7.15
CA THR A 49 -5.63 20.79 8.35
C THR A 49 -5.64 21.67 9.62
N PRO A 50 -5.73 21.13 10.84
CA PRO A 50 -5.84 21.89 12.07
C PRO A 50 -4.72 22.93 12.29
N THR A 51 -3.50 22.69 11.80
CA THR A 51 -2.42 23.68 11.86
C THR A 51 -2.57 24.82 10.83
N GLY A 52 -3.55 24.75 9.94
CA GLY A 52 -3.77 25.72 8.87
C GLY A 52 -2.99 25.45 7.59
N ARG A 53 -2.22 24.34 7.49
CA ARG A 53 -1.53 23.97 6.25
C ARG A 53 -2.49 23.39 5.23
N SER A 54 -2.23 23.67 3.94
CA SER A 54 -2.87 22.95 2.83
C SER A 54 -1.98 21.78 2.40
N ILE A 55 -2.57 20.59 2.28
CA ILE A 55 -1.87 19.40 1.77
C ILE A 55 -1.85 19.34 0.24
N GLN A 56 -2.60 20.25 -0.42
CA GLN A 56 -2.70 20.29 -1.87
C GLN A 56 -1.35 20.64 -2.49
N ARG A 57 -0.84 19.76 -3.35
CA ARG A 57 0.35 20.08 -4.14
C ARG A 57 0.00 21.05 -5.28
N ALA A 58 1.01 21.79 -5.73
CA ALA A 58 0.87 22.77 -6.79
C ALA A 58 0.38 22.11 -8.10
N TYR A 59 -0.46 22.83 -8.84
CA TYR A 59 -0.98 22.43 -10.16
C TYR A 59 -0.95 23.58 -11.19
N ASP A 60 -0.17 24.59 -10.88
CA ASP A 60 0.06 25.79 -11.71
C ASP A 60 0.80 25.47 -13.01
N LYS A 61 1.55 24.38 -13.06
CA LYS A 61 2.27 23.91 -14.24
C LYS A 61 1.44 23.01 -15.18
N GLY A 62 0.15 22.86 -14.92
CA GLY A 62 -0.76 22.04 -15.73
C GLY A 62 -0.92 20.60 -15.28
N ASN A 63 -1.84 19.89 -15.96
CA ASN A 63 -2.22 18.53 -15.57
C ASN A 63 -1.10 17.50 -15.75
N GLU A 64 -0.33 17.60 -16.83
CA GLU A 64 0.78 16.69 -17.12
C GLU A 64 1.79 16.72 -15.98
N ALA A 65 2.36 17.88 -15.68
CA ALA A 65 3.30 18.07 -14.59
C ALA A 65 2.72 17.67 -13.21
N TYR A 66 1.41 17.83 -13.03
CA TYR A 66 0.73 17.41 -11.80
C TYR A 66 0.76 15.89 -11.59
N TYR A 67 0.62 15.09 -12.65
CA TYR A 67 0.67 13.62 -12.54
C TYR A 67 2.09 13.08 -12.61
N ASP A 68 2.96 13.71 -13.40
CA ASP A 68 4.36 13.31 -13.57
C ASP A 68 5.17 13.47 -12.27
N GLU A 69 4.80 14.39 -11.37
CA GLU A 69 5.46 14.57 -10.08
C GLU A 69 5.47 13.28 -9.25
N VAL A 70 4.45 12.44 -9.35
CA VAL A 70 4.46 11.13 -8.68
C VAL A 70 5.53 10.22 -9.28
N GLN A 71 5.68 10.24 -10.60
CA GLN A 71 6.71 9.48 -11.30
C GLN A 71 8.12 10.01 -10.98
N GLU A 72 8.27 11.33 -10.87
CA GLU A 72 9.53 11.96 -10.46
C GLU A 72 10.01 11.49 -9.08
N ARG A 73 9.09 11.20 -8.13
CA ARG A 73 9.46 10.65 -6.82
C ARG A 73 10.20 9.31 -6.92
N TYR A 74 9.85 8.49 -7.90
CA TYR A 74 10.55 7.24 -8.19
C TYR A 74 11.91 7.52 -8.81
N GLN A 75 11.98 8.41 -9.80
CA GLN A 75 13.22 8.73 -10.50
C GLN A 75 14.25 9.43 -9.60
N THR A 76 13.80 10.32 -8.73
CA THR A 76 14.66 11.01 -7.75
C THR A 76 15.07 10.11 -6.59
N GLY A 77 14.39 8.97 -6.40
CA GLY A 77 14.61 8.03 -5.32
C GLY A 77 14.01 8.49 -3.99
N GLU A 78 13.04 9.41 -4.00
CA GLU A 78 12.29 9.82 -2.80
C GLU A 78 11.61 8.62 -2.13
N ILE A 79 11.16 7.65 -2.92
CA ILE A 79 10.50 6.44 -2.40
C ILE A 79 11.42 5.51 -1.61
N ALA A 80 12.74 5.66 -1.74
CA ALA A 80 13.74 4.85 -1.06
C ALA A 80 14.49 5.64 0.03
N ASP A 81 14.41 6.98 0.01
CA ASP A 81 15.23 7.84 0.86
C ASP A 81 14.45 9.08 1.32
N ALA A 82 14.15 9.14 2.62
CA ALA A 82 13.44 10.25 3.26
C ALA A 82 14.11 11.62 3.07
N THR A 83 15.45 11.65 2.94
CA THR A 83 16.21 12.91 2.79
C THR A 83 15.95 13.59 1.46
N LYS A 84 15.37 12.88 0.51
CA LYS A 84 15.01 13.38 -0.82
C LYS A 84 13.59 13.96 -0.88
N ILE A 85 12.83 13.88 0.21
CA ILE A 85 11.52 14.58 0.30
C ILE A 85 11.78 16.09 0.29
N PRO A 86 11.24 16.82 -0.70
CA PRO A 86 11.43 18.26 -0.75
C PRO A 86 10.74 18.93 0.43
N GLN A 87 11.50 19.70 1.20
CA GLN A 87 10.99 20.50 2.30
C GLN A 87 11.00 21.97 1.91
N ASN A 88 9.92 22.68 2.22
CA ASN A 88 9.81 24.11 2.00
C ASN A 88 9.53 24.79 3.33
N ASP A 89 10.54 25.44 3.90
CA ASP A 89 10.44 26.08 5.20
C ASP A 89 9.38 27.21 5.23
N SER A 90 9.04 27.80 4.09
CA SER A 90 7.95 28.77 4.01
C SER A 90 6.56 28.15 4.20
N LEU A 91 6.47 26.82 4.12
CA LEU A 91 5.25 26.04 4.34
C LEU A 91 5.37 25.11 5.56
N ALA A 92 6.27 25.46 6.49
CA ALA A 92 6.41 24.77 7.76
C ALA A 92 5.34 25.28 8.75
N PHE A 93 4.71 24.33 9.45
CA PHE A 93 3.70 24.59 10.48
C PHE A 93 4.06 23.78 11.73
N THR A 94 3.60 24.22 12.89
CA THR A 94 3.90 23.56 14.16
C THR A 94 2.62 22.99 14.78
N THR A 95 2.66 21.73 15.20
CA THR A 95 1.57 21.09 15.92
C THR A 95 1.52 21.56 17.40
N PRO A 96 0.43 21.31 18.14
CA PRO A 96 0.33 21.66 19.57
C PRO A 96 1.46 21.08 20.44
N LYS A 97 1.98 19.88 20.14
CA LYS A 97 3.12 19.28 20.86
C LYS A 97 4.49 19.70 20.29
N GLY A 98 4.55 20.63 19.33
CA GLY A 98 5.78 21.19 18.79
C GLY A 98 6.41 20.42 17.63
N ARG A 99 5.72 19.45 17.02
CA ARG A 99 6.20 18.79 15.81
C ARG A 99 6.11 19.73 14.61
N VAL A 100 7.12 19.70 13.73
CA VAL A 100 7.09 20.44 12.47
C VAL A 100 6.44 19.58 11.40
N VAL A 101 5.46 20.14 10.71
CA VAL A 101 4.75 19.52 9.58
C VAL A 101 4.75 20.47 8.39
N TYR A 102 4.78 19.93 7.18
CA TYR A 102 4.90 20.72 5.96
C TYR A 102 3.62 20.68 5.14
N GLY A 103 3.30 21.79 4.47
CA GLY A 103 2.21 21.89 3.51
C GLY A 103 2.67 21.85 2.06
N GLY A 104 1.72 21.90 1.12
CA GLY A 104 1.99 22.12 -0.31
C GLY A 104 2.37 20.90 -1.12
N GLY A 105 2.51 19.71 -0.53
CA GLY A 105 3.03 18.55 -1.25
C GLY A 105 2.55 17.18 -0.76
N GLY A 106 1.37 17.12 -0.18
CA GLY A 106 0.88 15.92 0.51
C GLY A 106 1.27 15.91 2.00
N ILE A 107 1.10 14.78 2.64
CA ILE A 107 1.47 14.56 4.03
C ILE A 107 2.83 13.87 4.06
N VAL A 108 3.81 14.52 4.67
CA VAL A 108 5.11 13.93 4.97
C VAL A 108 4.93 13.05 6.21
N PRO A 109 5.33 11.77 6.18
CA PRO A 109 5.19 10.89 7.33
C PRO A 109 6.11 11.30 8.49
N ASP A 110 5.68 11.03 9.71
CA ASP A 110 6.52 11.18 10.91
C ASP A 110 7.59 10.08 10.98
N ILE A 111 7.24 8.90 10.48
CA ILE A 111 8.12 7.73 10.42
C ILE A 111 8.15 7.26 8.97
N TYR A 112 9.27 7.48 8.33
CA TYR A 112 9.46 7.07 6.96
C TYR A 112 9.71 5.56 6.85
N VAL A 113 9.07 4.92 5.88
CA VAL A 113 9.33 3.53 5.49
C VAL A 113 9.61 3.51 4.00
N ALA A 114 10.84 3.12 3.64
CA ALA A 114 11.23 2.99 2.24
C ALA A 114 10.40 1.91 1.54
N ASN A 115 9.95 2.20 0.32
CA ASN A 115 9.42 1.16 -0.55
C ASN A 115 10.58 0.57 -1.37
N THR A 116 11.11 -0.53 -0.89
CA THR A 116 12.20 -1.25 -1.57
C THR A 116 11.69 -2.30 -2.55
N ALA A 117 10.37 -2.50 -2.62
CA ALA A 117 9.78 -3.34 -3.66
C ALA A 117 10.09 -2.67 -5.02
N SER A 118 10.95 -3.30 -5.81
CA SER A 118 11.29 -2.78 -7.12
C SER A 118 10.03 -2.77 -7.99
N LEU A 119 9.76 -1.63 -8.60
CA LEU A 119 8.66 -1.48 -9.56
C LEU A 119 8.91 -2.29 -10.84
N ASP A 120 10.13 -2.77 -11.02
CA ASP A 120 10.58 -3.53 -12.17
C ASP A 120 10.05 -4.98 -12.19
N GLU A 121 9.35 -5.39 -11.14
CA GLU A 121 8.75 -6.70 -11.11
C GLU A 121 7.33 -6.67 -11.71
N GLU A 122 7.28 -6.54 -13.03
CA GLU A 122 6.03 -6.63 -13.82
C GLU A 122 5.24 -7.90 -13.46
N TRP A 123 5.95 -9.00 -13.20
CA TRP A 123 5.39 -10.25 -12.77
C TRP A 123 4.81 -10.20 -11.34
N SER A 124 5.40 -9.47 -10.39
CA SER A 124 4.87 -9.31 -9.03
C SER A 124 3.51 -8.64 -9.06
N SER A 125 3.41 -7.55 -9.82
CA SER A 125 2.14 -6.85 -10.06
C SER A 125 1.12 -7.74 -10.76
N TYR A 126 1.55 -8.54 -11.73
CA TYR A 126 0.68 -9.46 -12.44
C TYR A 126 0.18 -10.58 -11.51
N LEU A 127 1.05 -11.23 -10.75
CA LEU A 127 0.68 -12.29 -9.79
C LEU A 127 -0.33 -11.82 -8.76
N LEU A 128 -0.13 -10.62 -8.20
CA LEU A 128 -1.00 -10.09 -7.15
C LEU A 128 -2.34 -9.56 -7.68
N ARG A 129 -2.40 -9.12 -8.94
CA ARG A 129 -3.60 -8.49 -9.53
C ARG A 129 -4.42 -9.40 -10.45
N SER A 130 -3.81 -10.44 -11.02
CA SER A 130 -4.43 -11.26 -12.06
C SER A 130 -5.34 -12.38 -11.56
N ASN A 131 -5.51 -12.55 -10.27
CA ASN A 131 -6.23 -13.68 -9.69
C ASN A 131 -5.61 -15.08 -10.01
N LEU A 132 -4.46 -15.13 -10.67
CA LEU A 132 -3.82 -16.35 -11.15
C LEU A 132 -3.47 -17.29 -9.99
N ILE A 133 -2.90 -16.74 -8.91
CA ILE A 133 -2.54 -17.55 -7.71
C ILE A 133 -3.80 -18.11 -7.05
N ASN A 134 -4.87 -17.34 -6.96
CA ASN A 134 -6.13 -17.82 -6.36
C ASN A 134 -6.70 -19.01 -7.14
N HIS A 135 -6.71 -18.94 -8.46
CA HIS A 135 -7.16 -20.06 -9.31
C HIS A 135 -6.21 -21.26 -9.23
N PHE A 136 -4.91 -21.02 -9.20
CA PHE A 136 -3.91 -22.08 -9.00
C PHE A 136 -4.12 -22.80 -7.67
N VAL A 137 -4.26 -22.06 -6.59
CA VAL A 137 -4.49 -22.63 -5.24
C VAL A 137 -5.80 -23.39 -5.19
N PHE A 138 -6.86 -22.86 -5.78
CA PHE A 138 -8.15 -23.58 -5.88
C PHE A 138 -8.00 -24.94 -6.56
N ARG A 139 -7.29 -24.98 -7.70
CA ARG A 139 -7.04 -26.24 -8.44
C ARG A 139 -6.24 -27.25 -7.62
N GLU A 140 -5.20 -26.80 -6.95
CA GLU A 140 -4.36 -27.68 -6.12
C GLU A 140 -5.12 -28.20 -4.90
N LEU A 141 -5.93 -27.37 -4.25
CA LEU A 141 -6.80 -27.79 -3.15
C LEU A 141 -7.84 -28.81 -3.58
N ASP A 142 -8.46 -28.62 -4.75
CA ASP A 142 -9.48 -29.57 -5.25
C ASP A 142 -8.89 -30.96 -5.47
N GLN A 143 -7.64 -31.04 -5.95
CA GLN A 143 -6.93 -32.29 -6.16
C GLN A 143 -6.42 -32.95 -4.85
N ARG A 144 -6.15 -32.15 -3.82
CA ARG A 144 -5.44 -32.59 -2.61
C ARG A 144 -6.17 -32.25 -1.31
N ARG A 145 -7.46 -32.07 -1.36
CA ARG A 145 -8.26 -31.60 -0.20
C ARG A 145 -8.00 -32.39 1.09
N LYS A 146 -7.77 -33.71 0.97
CA LYS A 146 -7.47 -34.56 2.12
C LYS A 146 -6.19 -34.22 2.88
N ASP A 147 -5.21 -33.60 2.21
CA ASP A 147 -3.94 -33.21 2.83
C ASP A 147 -4.11 -31.99 3.77
N PHE A 148 -5.28 -31.33 3.72
CA PHE A 148 -5.59 -30.11 4.45
C PHE A 148 -6.78 -30.27 5.44
N GLU A 149 -7.31 -31.50 5.68
CA GLU A 149 -8.49 -31.72 6.51
C GLU A 149 -8.13 -31.45 7.94
N ASP A 150 -7.29 -31.63 8.65
CA ASP A 150 -7.11 -31.47 10.11
C ASP A 150 -6.13 -30.34 10.49
N LEU A 151 -6.08 -29.27 9.69
CA LEU A 151 -5.16 -28.16 9.96
C LEU A 151 -5.67 -27.24 11.07
N ASP A 152 -4.84 -27.01 12.09
CA ASP A 152 -5.06 -25.93 13.04
C ASP A 152 -4.84 -24.58 12.37
N ARG A 153 -5.83 -23.70 12.46
CA ARG A 153 -5.84 -22.38 11.81
C ARG A 153 -4.68 -21.49 12.27
N GLU A 154 -4.44 -21.38 13.57
CA GLU A 154 -3.40 -20.46 14.07
C GLU A 154 -2.00 -21.04 13.81
N ALA A 155 -1.82 -22.35 13.92
CA ALA A 155 -0.58 -23.00 13.53
C ALA A 155 -0.30 -22.81 12.02
N PHE A 156 -1.31 -22.95 11.17
CA PHE A 156 -1.17 -22.71 9.72
C PHE A 156 -0.77 -21.26 9.42
N ILE A 157 -1.42 -20.27 10.05
CA ILE A 157 -1.12 -18.86 9.85
C ILE A 157 0.31 -18.52 10.31
N THR A 158 0.79 -19.09 11.40
CA THR A 158 2.07 -18.72 12.01
C THR A 158 3.27 -19.49 11.46
N SER A 159 3.06 -20.68 10.91
CA SER A 159 4.13 -21.50 10.32
C SER A 159 4.57 -20.98 8.94
N ALA A 160 5.64 -21.56 8.41
CA ALA A 160 5.98 -21.44 7.01
C ALA A 160 5.19 -22.48 6.20
N LEU A 161 4.87 -22.15 4.94
CA LEU A 161 4.24 -23.13 4.05
C LEU A 161 5.18 -24.33 3.84
N ALA A 162 4.67 -25.53 4.09
CA ALA A 162 5.41 -26.77 3.84
C ALA A 162 5.58 -27.03 2.33
N GLU A 163 6.52 -27.89 1.96
CA GLU A 163 6.76 -28.32 0.57
C GLU A 163 6.94 -27.18 -0.44
N LYS A 164 7.67 -26.11 -0.08
CA LYS A 164 7.85 -24.90 -0.91
C LYS A 164 8.25 -25.21 -2.35
N GLU A 165 9.24 -26.07 -2.56
CA GLU A 165 9.75 -26.44 -3.89
C GLU A 165 8.67 -27.09 -4.76
N ARG A 166 7.81 -27.90 -4.16
CA ARG A 166 6.68 -28.50 -4.85
C ARG A 166 5.69 -27.44 -5.32
N TRP A 167 5.32 -26.49 -4.44
CA TRP A 167 4.42 -25.40 -4.78
C TRP A 167 4.95 -24.53 -5.92
N ILE A 168 6.23 -24.21 -5.87
CA ILE A 168 6.90 -23.43 -6.91
C ILE A 168 6.93 -24.19 -8.23
N THR A 169 7.26 -25.48 -8.21
CA THR A 169 7.28 -26.33 -9.42
C THR A 169 5.88 -26.42 -10.04
N ALA A 170 4.86 -26.65 -9.23
CA ALA A 170 3.47 -26.73 -9.68
C ALA A 170 2.99 -25.38 -10.23
N LEU A 171 3.34 -24.26 -9.59
CA LEU A 171 2.99 -22.92 -10.07
C LEU A 171 3.67 -22.61 -11.42
N LYS A 172 4.96 -22.90 -11.58
CA LYS A 172 5.68 -22.73 -12.85
C LYS A 172 5.01 -23.52 -13.98
N GLN A 173 4.62 -24.75 -13.71
CA GLN A 173 3.90 -25.57 -14.68
C GLN A 173 2.52 -24.96 -15.00
N TYR A 174 1.78 -24.51 -13.99
CA TYR A 174 0.49 -23.87 -14.18
C TYR A 174 0.57 -22.59 -15.04
N ILE A 175 1.53 -21.71 -14.75
CA ILE A 175 1.78 -20.50 -15.54
C ILE A 175 2.01 -20.84 -17.01
N LYS A 176 2.83 -21.87 -17.27
CA LYS A 176 3.10 -22.36 -18.63
C LYS A 176 1.85 -22.88 -19.34
N GLU A 177 1.01 -23.66 -18.62
CA GLU A 177 -0.27 -24.17 -19.13
C GLU A 177 -1.26 -23.07 -19.49
N GLN A 178 -1.24 -21.96 -18.73
CA GLN A 178 -2.08 -20.78 -19.02
C GLN A 178 -1.55 -19.93 -20.19
N GLY A 179 -0.39 -20.26 -20.76
CA GLY A 179 0.21 -19.51 -21.86
C GLY A 179 0.69 -18.11 -21.44
N VAL A 180 0.90 -17.87 -20.14
CA VAL A 180 1.38 -16.59 -19.63
C VAL A 180 2.89 -16.52 -19.82
N PRO A 181 3.44 -15.56 -20.57
CA PRO A 181 4.88 -15.44 -20.83
C PRO A 181 5.59 -14.80 -19.61
N LEU A 182 5.50 -15.43 -18.46
CA LEU A 182 5.99 -14.90 -17.20
C LEU A 182 7.05 -15.82 -16.61
N GLN A 183 8.19 -15.25 -16.23
CA GLN A 183 9.20 -15.95 -15.44
C GLN A 183 9.02 -15.60 -13.97
N LEU A 184 9.07 -16.61 -13.11
CA LEU A 184 8.92 -16.45 -11.67
C LEU A 184 10.28 -16.03 -11.08
N GLU A 185 10.46 -14.74 -10.84
CA GLU A 185 11.74 -14.17 -10.37
C GLU A 185 11.90 -14.18 -8.85
N ASN A 186 10.81 -14.00 -8.10
CA ASN A 186 10.82 -14.00 -6.63
C ASN A 186 9.94 -15.14 -6.07
N GLU A 187 10.56 -16.27 -5.82
CA GLU A 187 9.87 -17.44 -5.31
C GLU A 187 9.31 -17.23 -3.90
N GLU A 188 9.93 -16.39 -3.07
CA GLU A 188 9.44 -16.10 -1.72
C GLU A 188 8.12 -15.33 -1.72
N LEU A 189 7.99 -14.35 -2.60
CA LEU A 189 6.72 -13.65 -2.78
C LEU A 189 5.61 -14.59 -3.28
N ALA A 190 5.94 -15.45 -4.25
CA ALA A 190 5.00 -16.44 -4.75
C ALA A 190 4.55 -17.42 -3.66
N ILE A 191 5.46 -17.91 -2.83
CA ILE A 191 5.14 -18.79 -1.69
C ILE A 191 4.26 -18.07 -0.67
N THR A 192 4.56 -16.81 -0.38
CA THR A 192 3.72 -16.01 0.53
C THR A 192 2.31 -15.82 -0.03
N ALA A 193 2.20 -15.53 -1.33
CA ALA A 193 0.91 -15.41 -2.01
C ALA A 193 0.15 -16.75 -2.01
N ILE A 194 0.79 -17.87 -2.35
CA ILE A 194 0.17 -19.21 -2.29
C ILE A 194 -0.33 -19.49 -0.89
N HIS A 195 0.52 -19.29 0.12
CA HIS A 195 0.15 -19.54 1.52
C HIS A 195 -1.04 -18.65 1.96
N SER A 196 -1.05 -17.38 1.57
CA SER A 196 -2.15 -16.48 1.90
C SER A 196 -3.45 -16.88 1.23
N TYR A 197 -3.44 -17.29 -0.05
CA TYR A 197 -4.64 -17.78 -0.74
C TYR A 197 -5.10 -19.15 -0.24
N LEU A 198 -4.18 -20.02 0.21
CA LEU A 198 -4.56 -21.23 0.96
C LEU A 198 -5.29 -20.85 2.25
N GLY A 199 -4.77 -19.86 3.00
CA GLY A 199 -5.43 -19.34 4.18
C GLY A 199 -6.83 -18.79 3.90
N LEU A 200 -7.01 -18.10 2.77
CA LEU A 200 -8.32 -17.61 2.32
C LEU A 200 -9.31 -18.75 2.07
N GLN A 201 -8.88 -19.78 1.33
CA GLN A 201 -9.78 -20.83 0.86
C GLN A 201 -10.03 -21.94 1.89
N LEU A 202 -9.09 -22.14 2.81
CA LEU A 202 -9.23 -23.12 3.90
C LEU A 202 -9.95 -22.56 5.12
N PHE A 203 -9.78 -21.26 5.38
CA PHE A 203 -10.29 -20.61 6.59
C PHE A 203 -11.12 -19.38 6.27
N ASP A 204 -10.47 -18.21 6.15
CA ASP A 204 -11.15 -16.92 5.97
C ASP A 204 -10.22 -15.80 5.47
N GLU A 205 -10.81 -14.64 5.19
CA GLU A 205 -10.08 -13.43 4.76
C GLU A 205 -9.08 -12.93 5.82
N ALA A 206 -9.38 -13.11 7.11
CA ALA A 206 -8.46 -12.71 8.17
C ALA A 206 -7.18 -13.56 8.17
N ALA A 207 -7.28 -14.86 7.87
CA ALA A 207 -6.12 -15.73 7.69
C ALA A 207 -5.27 -15.28 6.50
N HIS A 208 -5.92 -14.99 5.37
CA HIS A 208 -5.27 -14.44 4.17
C HIS A 208 -4.46 -13.19 4.50
N LEU A 209 -5.10 -12.19 5.09
CA LEU A 209 -4.46 -10.93 5.42
C LEU A 209 -3.34 -11.08 6.45
N LYS A 210 -3.53 -11.89 7.50
CA LYS A 210 -2.49 -12.15 8.49
C LYS A 210 -1.23 -12.74 7.87
N ILE A 211 -1.37 -13.69 6.93
CA ILE A 211 -0.23 -14.31 6.24
C ILE A 211 0.43 -13.29 5.30
N LEU A 212 -0.35 -12.60 4.49
CA LEU A 212 0.14 -11.63 3.50
C LEU A 212 0.94 -10.50 4.17
N HIS A 213 0.43 -9.96 5.28
CA HIS A 213 1.03 -8.83 5.98
C HIS A 213 2.24 -9.19 6.85
N ARG A 214 2.57 -10.47 7.04
CA ARG A 214 3.78 -10.88 7.79
C ARG A 214 5.07 -10.36 7.16
N GLN A 215 5.08 -10.17 5.84
CA GLN A 215 6.23 -9.65 5.09
C GLN A 215 6.15 -8.15 4.82
N ASP A 216 5.04 -7.51 5.17
CA ASP A 216 4.84 -6.07 4.93
C ASP A 216 5.71 -5.22 5.85
N GLU A 217 6.66 -4.50 5.27
CA GLU A 217 7.61 -3.66 6.00
C GLU A 217 6.92 -2.48 6.72
N PHE A 218 5.81 -1.98 6.17
CA PHE A 218 5.05 -0.92 6.83
C PHE A 218 4.41 -1.44 8.12
N ILE A 219 3.83 -2.63 8.09
CA ILE A 219 3.23 -3.26 9.27
C ILE A 219 4.30 -3.65 10.29
N LYS A 220 5.41 -4.24 9.87
CA LYS A 220 6.55 -4.55 10.75
C LYS A 220 7.04 -3.31 11.47
N LYS A 221 7.26 -2.21 10.71
CA LYS A 221 7.73 -0.95 11.29
C LYS A 221 6.71 -0.35 12.25
N ALA A 222 5.42 -0.38 11.90
CA ALA A 222 4.35 0.10 12.78
C ALA A 222 4.31 -0.67 14.11
N LEU A 223 4.41 -1.99 14.06
CA LEU A 223 4.44 -2.84 15.25
C LEU A 223 5.68 -2.60 16.11
N GLN A 224 6.82 -2.33 15.49
CA GLN A 224 8.05 -1.97 16.20
C GLN A 224 7.87 -0.64 16.94
N GLU A 225 7.40 0.41 16.26
CA GLU A 225 7.23 1.74 16.85
C GLU A 225 6.21 1.73 18.00
N LEU A 226 5.12 0.97 17.87
CA LEU A 226 4.12 0.82 18.94
C LEU A 226 4.68 0.15 20.20
N LYS A 227 5.69 -0.74 20.06
CA LYS A 227 6.37 -1.34 21.21
C LYS A 227 7.32 -0.36 21.89
N GLU A 228 8.01 0.47 21.11
CA GLU A 228 9.01 1.43 21.60
C GLU A 228 8.36 2.71 22.16
N LYS A 229 7.25 3.12 21.57
CA LYS A 229 6.51 4.36 21.89
C LYS A 229 5.01 4.06 21.97
N PRO A 230 4.53 3.51 23.08
CA PRO A 230 3.10 3.31 23.26
C PRO A 230 2.33 4.60 23.03
N LEU A 231 1.16 4.50 22.42
CA LEU A 231 0.24 5.65 22.27
C LEU A 231 -0.30 6.01 23.67
N ASP A 232 -0.07 7.25 24.11
CA ASP A 232 -0.65 7.82 25.33
C ASP A 232 -2.14 8.15 25.13
#